data_4690625f895e89c1dee8a74b1d23a0a9
#
_entry.id   4690625f895e89c1dee8a74b1d23a0a9
#
_cell.length_a   1.000
_cell.length_b   1.000
_cell.length_c   1.000
_cell.angle_alpha   90.00
_cell.angle_beta   90.00
_cell.angle_gamma   90.00
#
_symmetry.space_group_name_H-M   'P 1'
#
loop_
_entity.id
_entity.type
_entity.pdbx_description
1 polymer ?
#
loop_
_entity_poly.entity_id
_entity_poly.type
_entity_poly.pdbx_seq_one_letter_code
_entity_poly.pdbx_strand_id
1 'polypeptide(L)'
;MHAREDNPELVRARELGIKIYSFPEYLYEQTKDKIRIVVGGSHGKTSTTSMILYVLQHLGIEADYMVGAQIEGFERMVRLSDTAKYAVFEGDEYLTSPLDLRSKFLWYHPHVAILTGIAWDHYCRGQE
;
A
#
# COMPACT_ATOMS: atom_id res chain seq x y z
N MET A 1 9.80 6.47 -7.02
CA MET A 1 11.00 6.12 -7.81
C MET A 1 11.17 4.60 -7.73
N HIS A 2 11.27 3.93 -8.85
CA HIS A 2 11.39 2.47 -8.88
C HIS A 2 12.82 2.09 -9.23
N ALA A 3 13.38 1.12 -8.53
CA ALA A 3 14.70 0.59 -8.85
C ALA A 3 14.65 -0.13 -10.21
N ARG A 4 15.62 0.20 -11.09
CA ARG A 4 15.77 -0.46 -12.38
C ARG A 4 16.46 -1.81 -12.19
N GLU A 5 16.29 -2.73 -13.14
CA GLU A 5 16.92 -4.06 -13.08
C GLU A 5 18.45 -4.03 -12.95
N ASP A 6 19.06 -3.02 -13.54
CA ASP A 6 20.51 -2.79 -13.58
C ASP A 6 21.03 -2.01 -12.36
N ASN A 7 20.18 -1.74 -11.36
CA ASN A 7 20.63 -1.05 -10.14
C ASN A 7 21.68 -1.89 -9.41
N PRO A 8 22.88 -1.35 -9.14
CA PRO A 8 23.99 -2.11 -8.54
C PRO A 8 23.65 -2.73 -7.17
N GLU A 9 22.83 -2.05 -6.35
CA GLU A 9 22.40 -2.56 -5.05
C GLU A 9 21.47 -3.77 -5.24
N LEU A 10 20.58 -3.72 -6.24
CA LEU A 10 19.66 -4.81 -6.56
C LEU A 10 20.42 -6.04 -7.08
N VAL A 11 21.39 -5.81 -7.96
CA VAL A 11 22.29 -6.86 -8.49
C VAL A 11 23.05 -7.51 -7.32
N ARG A 12 23.63 -6.70 -6.45
CA ARG A 12 24.40 -7.20 -5.30
C ARG A 12 23.53 -7.97 -4.31
N ALA A 13 22.31 -7.51 -4.05
CA ALA A 13 21.37 -8.22 -3.20
C ALA A 13 21.02 -9.62 -3.75
N ARG A 14 20.83 -9.72 -5.09
CA ARG A 14 20.60 -11.01 -5.77
C ARG A 14 21.80 -11.95 -5.66
N GLU A 15 23.01 -11.44 -5.87
CA GLU A 15 24.26 -12.22 -5.73
C GLU A 15 24.43 -12.79 -4.31
N LEU A 16 24.01 -12.04 -3.30
CA LEU A 16 24.06 -12.44 -1.89
C LEU A 16 22.89 -13.32 -1.47
N GLY A 17 21.94 -13.62 -2.36
CA GLY A 17 20.74 -14.41 -2.05
C GLY A 17 19.78 -13.70 -1.10
N ILE A 18 19.86 -12.37 -0.97
CA ILE A 18 18.95 -11.59 -0.12
C ILE A 18 17.59 -11.54 -0.79
N LYS A 19 16.54 -11.84 -0.04
CA LYS A 19 15.17 -11.76 -0.53
C LYS A 19 14.79 -10.30 -0.77
N ILE A 20 14.36 -10.02 -1.98
CA ILE A 20 13.98 -8.69 -2.44
C ILE A 20 12.46 -8.63 -2.56
N TYR A 21 11.88 -7.56 -2.04
CA TYR A 21 10.44 -7.30 -2.11
C TYR A 21 10.19 -5.97 -2.80
N SER A 22 9.10 -5.87 -3.53
CA SER A 22 8.50 -4.57 -3.81
C SER A 22 7.86 -4.03 -2.53
N PHE A 23 7.64 -2.72 -2.46
CA PHE A 23 7.04 -2.11 -1.28
C PHE A 23 5.64 -2.69 -0.96
N PRO A 24 4.70 -2.82 -1.93
CA PRO A 24 3.41 -3.43 -1.65
C PRO A 24 3.51 -4.92 -1.26
N GLU A 25 4.42 -5.66 -1.86
CA GLU A 25 4.67 -7.05 -1.50
C GLU A 25 5.15 -7.18 -0.05
N TYR A 26 6.07 -6.31 0.38
CA TYR A 26 6.52 -6.28 1.76
C TYR A 26 5.38 -5.98 2.74
N LEU A 27 4.56 -4.97 2.44
CA LEU A 27 3.40 -4.65 3.27
C LEU A 27 2.40 -5.82 3.35
N TYR A 28 2.16 -6.51 2.25
CA TYR A 28 1.33 -7.70 2.24
C TYR A 28 1.92 -8.81 3.12
N GLU A 29 3.20 -9.12 2.98
CA GLU A 29 3.86 -10.16 3.78
C GLU A 29 3.78 -9.86 5.29
N GLN A 30 3.91 -8.59 5.69
CA GLN A 30 3.80 -8.17 7.09
C GLN A 30 2.36 -8.18 7.62
N THR A 31 1.37 -8.26 6.75
CA THR A 31 -0.05 -8.17 7.13
C THR A 31 -0.90 -9.31 6.60
N LYS A 32 -0.29 -10.39 6.11
CA LYS A 32 -1.02 -11.52 5.51
C LYS A 32 -2.01 -12.19 6.47
N ASP A 33 -1.71 -12.18 7.76
CA ASP A 33 -2.56 -12.75 8.81
C ASP A 33 -3.57 -11.74 9.38
N LYS A 34 -3.67 -10.53 8.80
CA LYS A 34 -4.55 -9.45 9.25
C LYS A 34 -5.70 -9.22 8.29
N ILE A 35 -6.76 -8.62 8.79
CA ILE A 35 -7.88 -8.17 7.95
C ILE A 35 -7.44 -6.88 7.25
N ARG A 36 -7.26 -6.95 5.93
CA ARG A 36 -6.82 -5.82 5.12
C ARG A 36 -8.00 -5.08 4.53
N ILE A 37 -8.04 -3.78 4.82
CA ILE A 37 -9.00 -2.80 4.29
C ILE A 37 -8.21 -1.93 3.32
N VAL A 38 -8.58 -1.91 2.06
CA VAL A 38 -7.86 -1.16 1.03
C VAL A 38 -8.78 -0.13 0.39
N VAL A 39 -8.35 1.12 0.41
CA VAL A 39 -9.09 2.24 -0.16
C VAL A 39 -8.43 2.62 -1.48
N GLY A 40 -9.12 2.35 -2.58
CA GLY A 40 -8.72 2.72 -3.94
C GLY A 40 -9.62 3.79 -4.54
N GLY A 41 -9.30 4.19 -5.76
CA GLY A 41 -10.11 5.14 -6.54
C GLY A 41 -9.35 6.41 -6.93
N SER A 42 -9.96 7.21 -7.79
CA SER A 42 -9.33 8.38 -8.40
C SER A 42 -9.07 9.50 -7.39
N HIS A 43 -10.06 9.81 -6.54
CA HIS A 43 -10.00 10.90 -5.55
C HIS A 43 -10.51 10.45 -4.19
N GLY A 44 -10.05 11.13 -3.12
CA GLY A 44 -10.57 10.91 -1.77
C GLY A 44 -10.01 9.68 -1.05
N LYS A 45 -9.01 8.98 -1.59
CA LYS A 45 -8.36 7.83 -0.95
C LYS A 45 -7.84 8.21 0.44
N THR A 46 -6.97 9.21 0.52
CA THR A 46 -6.37 9.67 1.79
C THR A 46 -7.42 10.12 2.80
N SER A 47 -8.42 10.89 2.35
CA SER A 47 -9.51 11.34 3.24
C SER A 47 -10.31 10.18 3.82
N THR A 48 -10.67 9.20 2.98
CA THR A 48 -11.42 8.01 3.42
C THR A 48 -10.57 7.14 4.35
N THR A 49 -9.30 6.92 4.00
CA THR A 49 -8.36 6.18 4.84
C THR A 49 -8.19 6.85 6.20
N SER A 50 -8.04 8.18 6.21
CA SER A 50 -7.95 8.95 7.45
C SER A 50 -9.19 8.79 8.33
N MET A 51 -10.38 8.91 7.75
CA MET A 51 -11.63 8.71 8.50
C MET A 51 -11.70 7.30 9.12
N ILE A 52 -11.33 6.27 8.38
CA ILE A 52 -11.30 4.90 8.91
C ILE A 52 -10.33 4.80 10.10
N LEU A 53 -9.12 5.34 9.95
CA LEU A 53 -8.10 5.31 11.00
C LEU A 53 -8.53 6.09 12.25
N TYR A 54 -9.15 7.26 12.10
CA TYR A 54 -9.70 8.03 13.21
C TYR A 54 -10.79 7.27 13.96
N VAL A 55 -11.71 6.61 13.24
CA VAL A 55 -12.76 5.80 13.85
C VAL A 55 -12.15 4.63 14.63
N LEU A 56 -11.21 3.89 14.04
CA LEU A 56 -10.55 2.78 14.72
C LEU A 56 -9.81 3.26 15.98
N GLN A 57 -9.07 4.36 15.87
CA GLN A 57 -8.37 4.96 17.01
C GLN A 57 -9.33 5.38 18.12
N HIS A 58 -10.46 6.03 17.77
CA HIS A 58 -11.48 6.43 18.74
C HIS A 58 -12.12 5.25 19.46
N LEU A 59 -12.27 4.12 18.77
CA LEU A 59 -12.77 2.87 19.34
C LEU A 59 -11.72 2.07 20.12
N GLY A 60 -10.48 2.56 20.21
CA GLY A 60 -9.37 1.85 20.85
C GLY A 60 -8.91 0.61 20.09
N ILE A 61 -9.20 0.54 18.78
CA ILE A 61 -8.82 -0.57 17.91
C ILE A 61 -7.48 -0.24 17.23
N GLU A 62 -6.46 -1.03 17.54
CA GLU A 62 -5.18 -0.91 16.84
C GLU A 62 -5.28 -1.37 15.39
N ALA A 63 -4.69 -0.58 14.49
CA ALA A 63 -4.55 -0.92 13.10
C ALA A 63 -3.14 -0.59 12.60
N ASP A 64 -2.62 -1.45 11.74
CA ASP A 64 -1.51 -1.12 10.87
C ASP A 64 -2.03 -0.26 9.72
N TYR A 65 -1.18 0.58 9.17
CA TYR A 65 -1.63 1.42 8.07
C TYR A 65 -0.50 1.87 7.15
N MET A 66 -0.87 2.21 5.93
CA MET A 66 -0.05 2.96 4.99
C MET A 66 -0.93 4.00 4.29
N VAL A 67 -0.51 5.24 4.35
CA VAL A 67 -1.19 6.41 3.79
C VAL A 67 -0.24 7.18 2.87
N GLY A 68 -0.79 7.78 1.83
CA GLY A 68 0.00 8.50 0.83
C GLY A 68 0.44 9.90 1.26
N ALA A 69 -0.10 10.43 2.36
CA ALA A 69 0.23 11.74 2.89
C ALA A 69 0.21 11.74 4.42
N GLN A 70 0.86 12.74 5.02
CA GLN A 70 0.81 12.94 6.47
C GLN A 70 -0.61 13.26 6.90
N ILE A 71 -1.11 12.53 7.88
CA ILE A 71 -2.42 12.74 8.50
C ILE A 71 -2.21 13.39 9.87
N GLU A 72 -2.97 14.43 10.17
CA GLU A 72 -2.95 15.07 11.49
C GLU A 72 -3.34 14.04 12.57
N GLY A 73 -2.62 14.03 13.70
CA GLY A 73 -2.82 13.07 14.78
C GLY A 73 -2.14 11.69 14.56
N PHE A 74 -1.47 11.48 13.42
CA PHE A 74 -0.68 10.29 13.15
C PHE A 74 0.78 10.68 12.89
N GLU A 75 1.70 10.17 13.70
CA GLU A 75 3.12 10.55 13.62
C GLU A 75 3.82 10.04 12.36
N ARG A 76 3.31 9.00 11.75
CA ARG A 76 3.97 8.27 10.65
C ARG A 76 2.99 8.01 9.51
N MET A 77 3.51 7.91 8.30
CA MET A 77 2.75 7.52 7.12
C MET A 77 2.60 6.00 7.00
N VAL A 78 3.45 5.23 7.66
CA VAL A 78 3.41 3.77 7.71
C VAL A 78 3.59 3.30 9.14
N ARG A 79 2.69 2.42 9.57
CA ARG A 79 2.79 1.69 10.84
C ARG A 79 2.57 0.21 10.58
N LEU A 80 3.48 -0.61 11.10
CA LEU A 80 3.36 -2.06 11.14
C LEU A 80 3.62 -2.52 12.57
N SER A 81 2.85 -3.47 13.05
CA SER A 81 2.94 -4.03 14.41
C SER A 81 2.65 -5.52 14.40
N ASP A 82 3.06 -6.22 15.44
CA ASP A 82 2.75 -7.66 15.61
C ASP A 82 1.37 -7.88 16.24
N THR A 83 0.75 -6.84 16.80
CA THR A 83 -0.46 -6.95 17.63
C THR A 83 -1.75 -6.56 16.93
N ALA A 84 -1.69 -5.65 15.94
CA ALA A 84 -2.87 -5.19 15.23
C ALA A 84 -3.54 -6.31 14.42
N LYS A 85 -4.87 -6.40 14.54
CA LYS A 85 -5.69 -7.35 13.76
C LYS A 85 -6.09 -6.79 12.40
N TYR A 86 -6.03 -5.49 12.23
CA TYR A 86 -6.45 -4.78 11.03
C TYR A 86 -5.28 -4.07 10.38
N ALA A 87 -5.31 -3.98 9.06
CA ALA A 87 -4.41 -3.17 8.27
C ALA A 87 -5.21 -2.33 7.27
N VAL A 88 -4.96 -1.03 7.23
CA VAL A 88 -5.67 -0.07 6.38
C VAL A 88 -4.68 0.55 5.40
N PHE A 89 -4.87 0.35 4.12
CA PHE A 89 -3.95 0.80 3.08
C PHE A 89 -4.62 1.67 2.05
N GLU A 90 -3.92 2.71 1.61
CA GLU A 90 -4.23 3.35 0.35
C GLU A 90 -3.73 2.47 -0.79
N GLY A 91 -4.65 2.03 -1.64
CA GLY A 91 -4.36 1.27 -2.85
C GLY A 91 -4.45 2.19 -4.06
N ASP A 92 -3.31 2.66 -4.55
CA ASP A 92 -3.31 3.39 -5.80
C ASP A 92 -3.37 2.43 -7.00
N GLU A 93 -3.82 2.97 -8.15
CA GLU A 93 -3.94 2.27 -9.42
C GLU A 93 -2.60 2.09 -10.13
N TYR A 94 -1.55 2.74 -9.65
CA TYR A 94 -0.22 2.68 -10.25
C TYR A 94 0.38 1.30 -10.17
N LEU A 95 1.17 0.98 -11.20
CA LEU A 95 1.94 -0.26 -11.26
C LEU A 95 2.88 -0.38 -10.05
N THR A 96 3.01 -1.57 -9.53
CA THR A 96 3.84 -1.89 -8.37
C THR A 96 5.31 -1.57 -8.63
N SER A 97 5.80 -1.96 -9.81
CA SER A 97 7.15 -1.68 -10.28
C SER A 97 7.23 -1.85 -11.80
N PRO A 98 8.30 -1.42 -12.46
CA PRO A 98 8.54 -1.75 -13.87
C PRO A 98 8.62 -3.25 -14.16
N LEU A 99 8.89 -4.05 -13.13
CA LEU A 99 9.00 -5.51 -13.18
C LEU A 99 7.70 -6.23 -12.85
N ASP A 100 6.72 -5.52 -12.29
CA ASP A 100 5.43 -6.05 -11.91
C ASP A 100 4.32 -5.05 -12.27
N LEU A 101 3.61 -5.38 -13.33
CA LEU A 101 2.56 -4.55 -13.93
C LEU A 101 1.22 -4.64 -13.19
N ARG A 102 1.15 -5.32 -12.05
CA ARG A 102 -0.05 -5.35 -11.22
C ARG A 102 -0.19 -4.04 -10.47
N SER A 103 -1.43 -3.56 -10.31
CA SER A 103 -1.68 -2.40 -9.47
C SER A 103 -1.38 -2.72 -8.00
N LYS A 104 -0.91 -1.74 -7.24
CA LYS A 104 -0.65 -1.89 -5.81
C LYS A 104 -1.90 -2.33 -5.04
N PHE A 105 -3.09 -1.86 -5.46
CA PHE A 105 -4.36 -2.26 -4.89
C PHE A 105 -4.55 -3.79 -4.90
N LEU A 106 -4.24 -4.45 -6.02
CA LEU A 106 -4.36 -5.90 -6.15
C LEU A 106 -3.33 -6.65 -5.29
N TRP A 107 -2.13 -6.09 -5.14
CA TRP A 107 -1.08 -6.68 -4.32
C TRP A 107 -1.46 -6.82 -2.84
N TYR A 108 -2.27 -5.91 -2.33
CA TYR A 108 -2.68 -5.97 -0.92
C TYR A 108 -3.70 -7.06 -0.61
N HIS A 109 -4.26 -7.74 -1.62
CA HIS A 109 -5.27 -8.80 -1.43
C HIS A 109 -6.33 -8.38 -0.40
N PRO A 110 -7.14 -7.35 -0.68
CA PRO A 110 -8.06 -6.78 0.29
C PRO A 110 -9.12 -7.79 0.73
N HIS A 111 -9.43 -7.83 2.02
CA HIS A 111 -10.63 -8.47 2.54
C HIS A 111 -11.84 -7.53 2.43
N VAL A 112 -11.58 -6.22 2.59
CA VAL A 112 -12.56 -5.16 2.37
C VAL A 112 -11.95 -4.16 1.41
N ALA A 113 -12.65 -3.89 0.31
CA ALA A 113 -12.25 -2.94 -0.71
C ALA A 113 -13.24 -1.77 -0.73
N ILE A 114 -12.73 -0.54 -0.69
CA ILE A 114 -13.51 0.68 -0.81
C ILE A 114 -13.02 1.42 -2.04
N LEU A 115 -13.93 1.74 -2.97
CA LEU A 115 -13.64 2.52 -4.16
C LEU A 115 -14.30 3.89 -4.03
N THR A 116 -13.49 4.94 -3.91
CA THR A 116 -13.95 6.32 -3.71
C THR A 116 -14.35 7.03 -5.00
N GLY A 117 -14.06 6.46 -6.14
CA GLY A 117 -14.42 6.96 -7.46
C GLY A 117 -13.71 6.19 -8.57
N ILE A 118 -14.28 6.22 -9.77
CA ILE A 118 -13.77 5.57 -10.99
C ILE A 118 -13.71 6.63 -12.11
N ALA A 119 -13.05 7.77 -11.85
CA ALA A 119 -12.82 8.76 -12.89
C ALA A 119 -11.55 8.39 -13.67
N TRP A 120 -11.59 8.61 -14.97
CA TRP A 120 -10.43 8.39 -15.84
C TRP A 120 -9.46 9.57 -15.70
N ASP A 121 -8.55 9.51 -14.72
CA ASP A 121 -7.67 10.63 -14.38
C ASP A 121 -6.27 10.52 -14.95
N HIS A 122 -5.76 9.30 -15.09
CA HIS A 122 -4.38 9.08 -15.48
C HIS A 122 -4.28 8.02 -16.57
N TYR A 123 -3.74 8.44 -17.70
CA TYR A 123 -3.30 7.53 -18.74
C TYR A 123 -1.95 6.95 -18.33
N CYS A 124 -1.90 5.71 -17.86
CA CYS A 124 -0.64 4.98 -17.76
C CYS A 124 -0.15 4.74 -19.21
N ARG A 125 0.72 5.61 -19.71
CA ARG A 125 1.42 5.40 -20.98
C ARG A 125 2.24 4.12 -20.88
N GLY A 126 1.80 3.06 -21.50
CA GLY A 126 2.50 1.79 -21.50
C GLY A 126 1.75 0.60 -22.10
N GLN A 127 0.66 0.86 -22.84
CA GLN A 127 0.04 -0.16 -23.69
C GLN A 127 -0.20 0.46 -25.08
N GLU A 128 0.81 0.44 -25.90
CA GLU A 128 0.73 0.33 -27.35
C GLU A 128 1.19 -1.07 -27.73
#